data_6832695c27aa1d5aa85d6beca8e5f07d
#
_entry.id   6832695c27aa1d5aa85d6beca8e5f07d
#
_cell.length_a   1.000
_cell.length_b   1.000
_cell.length_c   1.000
_cell.angle_alpha   90.00
_cell.angle_beta   90.00
_cell.angle_gamma   90.00
#
_symmetry.space_group_name_H-M   'P 1'
#
loop_
_entity.id
_entity.type
_entity.pdbx_description
1 polymer ?
#
loop_
_entity_poly.entity_id
_entity_poly.type
_entity_poly.pdbx_seq_one_letter_code
_entity_poly.pdbx_strand_id
1 'polypeptide(L)'
;MELSTKTPRIEVVDALRGFAVMAILLVHNLEHFIFPVYPESSPEWLTILDAGVFNATFSLFAGKSYAIFALLFGFTFYIQSHNQQLKGKDFGYRFLWRLVLLLGFATLNAAFFPAGDVLLLFAVVGLVLFLVRKWSDKAILITAIILLIQPIEWYHYIMSLLNPAHALPDLGVGAMYSEVAEYTKAGNFLDFIWGNITLGQKASLYWAIGAGRFLQTAGLFPVSYTHLT
;
A
#
# COMPACT_ATOMS: atom_id res chain seq x y z
N MET A 1 -43.71 11.58 -2.84
CA MET A 1 -42.92 10.80 -1.85
C MET A 1 -41.75 10.18 -2.62
N GLU A 2 -40.61 10.89 -2.72
CA GLU A 2 -39.43 10.38 -3.40
C GLU A 2 -38.81 9.29 -2.53
N LEU A 3 -38.91 8.05 -2.96
CA LEU A 3 -38.16 6.95 -2.40
C LEU A 3 -36.67 7.22 -2.65
N SER A 4 -35.99 7.69 -1.61
CA SER A 4 -34.53 7.77 -1.59
C SER A 4 -33.98 6.36 -1.82
N THR A 5 -33.59 6.04 -3.05
CA THR A 5 -32.88 4.81 -3.41
C THR A 5 -31.45 4.92 -2.88
N LYS A 6 -31.28 4.85 -1.57
CA LYS A 6 -29.97 4.62 -0.96
C LYS A 6 -29.57 3.20 -1.33
N THR A 7 -28.51 3.04 -2.10
CA THR A 7 -27.87 1.74 -2.35
C THR A 7 -27.63 1.07 -0.99
N PRO A 8 -28.10 -0.18 -0.78
CA PRO A 8 -27.93 -0.84 0.50
C PRO A 8 -26.45 -0.90 0.86
N ARG A 9 -26.15 -0.55 2.09
CA ARG A 9 -24.80 -0.60 2.64
C ARG A 9 -24.39 -2.07 2.78
N ILE A 10 -23.20 -2.43 2.30
CA ILE A 10 -22.68 -3.82 2.40
C ILE A 10 -21.86 -3.89 3.68
N GLU A 11 -22.51 -4.31 4.78
CA GLU A 11 -21.92 -4.35 6.12
C GLU A 11 -20.63 -5.17 6.19
N VAL A 12 -20.56 -6.29 5.47
CA VAL A 12 -19.34 -7.13 5.42
C VAL A 12 -18.14 -6.38 4.86
N VAL A 13 -18.36 -5.52 3.84
CA VAL A 13 -17.28 -4.71 3.24
C VAL A 13 -16.77 -3.68 4.24
N ASP A 14 -17.66 -3.07 5.01
CA ASP A 14 -17.27 -2.10 6.04
C ASP A 14 -16.56 -2.79 7.21
N ALA A 15 -16.99 -3.98 7.61
CA ALA A 15 -16.33 -4.78 8.63
C ALA A 15 -14.91 -5.21 8.20
N LEU A 16 -14.76 -5.69 6.96
CA LEU A 16 -13.43 -6.05 6.40
C LEU A 16 -12.51 -4.83 6.29
N ARG A 17 -13.05 -3.66 5.96
CA ARG A 17 -12.28 -2.43 5.90
C ARG A 17 -11.81 -2.02 7.30
N GLY A 18 -12.68 -2.08 8.30
CA GLY A 18 -12.33 -1.83 9.69
C GLY A 18 -11.27 -2.80 10.20
N PHE A 19 -11.41 -4.10 9.91
CA PHE A 19 -10.41 -5.11 10.24
C PHE A 19 -9.06 -4.83 9.57
N ALA A 20 -9.04 -4.52 8.27
CA ALA A 20 -7.81 -4.23 7.55
C ALA A 20 -7.08 -3.01 8.12
N VAL A 21 -7.81 -1.93 8.45
CA VAL A 21 -7.23 -0.72 9.08
C VAL A 21 -6.66 -1.05 10.46
N MET A 22 -7.40 -1.77 11.30
CA MET A 22 -6.92 -2.18 12.62
C MET A 22 -5.63 -3.02 12.52
N ALA A 23 -5.59 -3.97 11.61
CA ALA A 23 -4.44 -4.85 11.43
C ALA A 23 -3.22 -4.10 10.84
N ILE A 24 -3.42 -3.13 9.95
CA ILE A 24 -2.37 -2.24 9.47
C ILE A 24 -1.82 -1.39 10.62
N LEU A 25 -2.68 -0.82 11.47
CA LEU A 25 -2.26 -0.05 12.64
C LEU A 25 -1.43 -0.88 13.62
N LEU A 26 -1.78 -2.16 13.84
CA LEU A 26 -0.98 -3.06 14.68
C LEU A 26 0.43 -3.25 14.13
N VAL A 27 0.57 -3.50 12.83
CA VAL A 27 1.87 -3.67 12.19
C VAL A 27 2.69 -2.38 12.26
N HIS A 28 2.10 -1.24 11.90
CA HIS A 28 2.78 0.05 11.95
C HIS A 28 3.17 0.48 13.37
N ASN A 29 2.38 0.11 14.38
CA ASN A 29 2.76 0.36 15.77
C ASN A 29 4.07 -0.35 16.14
N LEU A 30 4.23 -1.61 15.73
CA LEU A 30 5.47 -2.35 15.92
C LEU A 30 6.64 -1.76 15.14
N GLU A 31 6.40 -1.32 13.89
CA GLU A 31 7.45 -0.76 13.03
C GLU A 31 7.93 0.62 13.48
N HIS A 32 7.03 1.50 13.93
CA HIS A 32 7.37 2.90 14.18
C HIS A 32 7.60 3.26 15.64
N PHE A 33 6.96 2.57 16.59
CA PHE A 33 6.98 2.97 18.00
C PHE A 33 7.71 1.99 18.93
N ILE A 34 7.78 0.71 18.59
CA ILE A 34 8.36 -0.32 19.45
C ILE A 34 9.74 -0.75 18.93
N PHE A 35 9.87 -0.88 17.61
CA PHE A 35 11.04 -1.48 16.99
C PHE A 35 12.37 -0.74 17.15
N PRO A 36 12.44 0.60 17.19
CA PRO A 36 13.72 1.32 17.20
C PRO A 36 14.44 1.34 18.55
N VAL A 37 13.77 1.02 19.65
CA VAL A 37 14.34 1.19 21.01
C VAL A 37 14.10 -0.07 21.81
N TYR A 38 15.09 -0.97 21.76
CA TYR A 38 15.12 -2.11 22.68
C TYR A 38 15.84 -1.72 23.96
N PRO A 39 15.36 -2.10 25.15
CA PRO A 39 16.09 -1.94 26.39
C PRO A 39 17.39 -2.75 26.30
N GLU A 40 18.49 -2.17 26.81
CA GLU A 40 19.84 -2.78 26.81
C GLU A 40 19.88 -4.13 27.53
N SER A 41 18.98 -4.33 28.51
CA SER A 41 18.85 -5.59 29.23
C SER A 41 17.38 -5.89 29.51
N SER A 42 16.91 -7.01 29.03
CA SER A 42 15.58 -7.56 29.34
C SER A 42 15.71 -8.97 29.90
N PRO A 43 14.86 -9.40 30.83
CA PRO A 43 14.79 -10.81 31.22
C PRO A 43 14.58 -11.70 30.01
N GLU A 44 15.20 -12.87 30.00
CA GLU A 44 15.15 -13.81 28.84
C GLU A 44 13.72 -14.16 28.45
N TRP A 45 12.84 -14.42 29.42
CA TRP A 45 11.43 -14.72 29.15
C TRP A 45 10.69 -13.59 28.41
N LEU A 46 11.04 -12.31 28.72
CA LEU A 46 10.44 -11.15 28.07
C LEU A 46 10.92 -11.05 26.63
N THR A 47 12.21 -11.27 26.38
CA THR A 47 12.78 -11.28 25.02
C THR A 47 12.14 -12.36 24.16
N ILE A 48 11.90 -13.55 24.71
CA ILE A 48 11.19 -14.65 24.01
C ILE A 48 9.74 -14.26 23.72
N LEU A 49 9.05 -13.65 24.68
CA LEU A 49 7.68 -13.18 24.51
C LEU A 49 7.57 -12.09 23.45
N ASP A 50 8.44 -11.10 23.46
CA ASP A 50 8.47 -10.00 22.49
C ASP A 50 8.72 -10.54 21.08
N ALA A 51 9.68 -11.44 20.90
CA ALA A 51 9.92 -12.10 19.62
C ALA A 51 8.71 -12.92 19.17
N GLY A 52 8.03 -13.61 20.08
CA GLY A 52 6.82 -14.37 19.82
C GLY A 52 5.66 -13.48 19.35
N VAL A 53 5.40 -12.40 20.06
CA VAL A 53 4.36 -11.40 19.71
C VAL A 53 4.67 -10.73 18.37
N PHE A 54 5.92 -10.32 18.16
CA PHE A 54 6.37 -9.73 16.90
C PHE A 54 6.13 -10.69 15.72
N ASN A 55 6.66 -11.91 15.81
CA ASN A 55 6.55 -12.91 14.76
C ASN A 55 5.08 -13.30 14.49
N ALA A 56 4.26 -13.43 15.53
CA ALA A 56 2.84 -13.72 15.39
C ALA A 56 2.11 -12.56 14.67
N THR A 57 2.34 -11.33 15.08
CA THR A 57 1.70 -10.15 14.47
C THR A 57 2.09 -10.01 13.00
N PHE A 58 3.36 -10.10 12.69
CA PHE A 58 3.82 -10.02 11.30
C PHE A 58 3.31 -11.19 10.46
N SER A 59 3.34 -12.42 10.96
CA SER A 59 2.86 -13.60 10.24
C SER A 59 1.35 -13.56 9.97
N LEU A 60 0.57 -13.02 10.90
CA LEU A 60 -0.89 -12.98 10.77
C LEU A 60 -1.38 -11.79 9.94
N PHE A 61 -0.76 -10.62 10.09
CA PHE A 61 -1.31 -9.36 9.58
C PHE A 61 -0.48 -8.71 8.47
N ALA A 62 0.86 -8.79 8.52
CA ALA A 62 1.70 -8.12 7.54
C ALA A 62 1.46 -8.68 6.12
N GLY A 63 1.27 -7.79 5.16
CA GLY A 63 0.97 -8.12 3.77
C GLY A 63 -0.47 -8.57 3.50
N LYS A 64 -1.13 -9.28 4.43
CA LYS A 64 -2.51 -9.77 4.25
C LYS A 64 -3.52 -8.63 4.42
N SER A 65 -3.39 -7.86 5.49
CA SER A 65 -4.22 -6.68 5.73
C SER A 65 -4.13 -5.65 4.62
N TYR A 66 -2.91 -5.43 4.14
CA TYR A 66 -2.63 -4.61 2.99
C TYR A 66 -3.35 -5.12 1.74
N ALA A 67 -3.29 -6.42 1.43
CA ALA A 67 -3.96 -7.00 0.28
C ALA A 67 -5.49 -6.88 0.38
N ILE A 68 -6.07 -7.12 1.56
CA ILE A 68 -7.49 -6.92 1.82
C ILE A 68 -7.86 -5.45 1.58
N PHE A 69 -7.08 -4.51 2.11
CA PHE A 69 -7.35 -3.09 1.93
C PHE A 69 -7.24 -2.65 0.46
N ALA A 70 -6.27 -3.18 -0.28
CA ALA A 70 -6.09 -2.93 -1.70
C ALA A 70 -7.29 -3.46 -2.53
N LEU A 71 -7.75 -4.69 -2.25
CA LEU A 71 -8.95 -5.24 -2.88
C LEU A 71 -10.20 -4.38 -2.60
N LEU A 72 -10.37 -3.96 -1.35
CA LEU A 72 -11.51 -3.11 -0.96
C LEU A 72 -11.45 -1.71 -1.59
N PHE A 73 -10.26 -1.21 -1.88
CA PHE A 73 -10.09 0.05 -2.60
C PHE A 73 -10.62 -0.07 -4.04
N GLY A 74 -10.21 -1.11 -4.78
CA GLY A 74 -10.69 -1.37 -6.14
C GLY A 74 -12.19 -1.67 -6.16
N PHE A 75 -12.71 -2.47 -5.24
CA PHE A 75 -14.14 -2.73 -5.07
C PHE A 75 -14.96 -1.45 -4.86
N THR A 76 -14.46 -0.56 -4.01
CA THR A 76 -15.11 0.73 -3.77
C THR A 76 -15.13 1.60 -5.02
N PHE A 77 -14.04 1.58 -5.80
CA PHE A 77 -13.97 2.27 -7.07
C PHE A 77 -15.04 1.75 -8.04
N TYR A 78 -15.16 0.41 -8.17
CA TYR A 78 -16.16 -0.21 -9.03
C TYR A 78 -17.57 0.22 -8.66
N ILE A 79 -18.00 0.03 -7.41
CA ILE A 79 -19.35 0.38 -6.96
C ILE A 79 -19.65 1.86 -7.23
N GLN A 80 -18.71 2.74 -6.95
CA GLN A 80 -18.91 4.18 -7.14
C GLN A 80 -18.97 4.54 -8.62
N SER A 81 -18.13 3.93 -9.46
CA SER A 81 -18.16 4.11 -10.90
C SER A 81 -19.49 3.64 -11.49
N HIS A 82 -19.90 2.42 -11.15
CA HIS A 82 -21.18 1.85 -11.58
C HIS A 82 -22.38 2.71 -11.18
N ASN A 83 -22.43 3.13 -9.91
CA ASN A 83 -23.51 3.99 -9.41
C ASN A 83 -23.56 5.38 -10.08
N GLN A 84 -22.43 5.90 -10.54
CA GLN A 84 -22.42 7.15 -11.31
C GLN A 84 -22.83 6.94 -12.77
N GLN A 85 -22.42 5.84 -13.38
CA GLN A 85 -22.84 5.46 -14.73
C GLN A 85 -24.36 5.26 -14.82
N LEU A 86 -24.99 4.61 -13.85
CA LEU A 86 -26.45 4.47 -13.75
C LEU A 86 -27.17 5.83 -13.68
N LYS A 87 -26.49 6.88 -13.21
CA LYS A 87 -26.99 8.27 -13.17
C LYS A 87 -26.60 9.08 -14.41
N GLY A 88 -26.00 8.46 -15.42
CA GLY A 88 -25.51 9.13 -16.63
C GLY A 88 -24.34 10.09 -16.36
N LYS A 89 -23.56 9.89 -15.27
CA LYS A 89 -22.45 10.76 -14.88
C LYS A 89 -21.12 10.02 -14.96
N ASP A 90 -20.08 10.70 -15.45
CA ASP A 90 -18.71 10.17 -15.38
C ASP A 90 -18.17 10.28 -13.95
N PHE A 91 -17.66 9.18 -13.43
CA PHE A 91 -17.03 9.12 -12.12
C PHE A 91 -15.58 9.62 -12.13
N GLY A 92 -14.95 9.68 -13.31
CA GLY A 92 -13.50 9.91 -13.45
C GLY A 92 -12.98 11.13 -12.72
N TYR A 93 -13.62 12.30 -12.88
CA TYR A 93 -13.19 13.53 -12.22
C TYR A 93 -13.29 13.45 -10.68
N ARG A 94 -14.35 12.85 -10.15
CA ARG A 94 -14.52 12.66 -8.69
C ARG A 94 -13.48 11.70 -8.12
N PHE A 95 -13.12 10.68 -8.90
CA PHE A 95 -12.08 9.74 -8.50
C PHE A 95 -10.70 10.41 -8.49
N LEU A 96 -10.35 11.18 -9.52
CA LEU A 96 -9.10 11.94 -9.54
C LEU A 96 -8.99 12.88 -8.34
N TRP A 97 -10.06 13.59 -8.00
CA TRP A 97 -10.07 14.45 -6.82
C TRP A 97 -9.80 13.68 -5.53
N ARG A 98 -10.35 12.48 -5.41
CA ARG A 98 -10.05 11.58 -4.26
C ARG A 98 -8.60 11.14 -4.24
N LEU A 99 -7.98 10.87 -5.39
CA LEU A 99 -6.56 10.54 -5.47
C LEU A 99 -5.68 11.74 -5.06
N VAL A 100 -6.06 12.95 -5.45
CA VAL A 100 -5.36 14.18 -5.01
C VAL A 100 -5.45 14.34 -3.49
N LEU A 101 -6.63 14.14 -2.91
CA LEU A 101 -6.78 14.16 -1.45
C LEU A 101 -5.96 13.04 -0.78
N LEU A 102 -5.97 11.83 -1.35
CA LEU A 102 -5.19 10.71 -0.84
C LEU A 102 -3.69 11.01 -0.89
N LEU A 103 -3.20 11.62 -1.97
CA LEU A 103 -1.82 12.09 -2.10
C LEU A 103 -1.48 13.16 -1.05
N GLY A 104 -2.40 14.08 -0.79
CA GLY A 104 -2.26 15.07 0.29
C GLY A 104 -2.12 14.42 1.67
N PHE A 105 -2.97 13.43 1.98
CA PHE A 105 -2.85 12.66 3.22
C PHE A 105 -1.59 11.81 3.28
N ALA A 106 -1.16 11.21 2.16
CA ALA A 106 0.11 10.48 2.07
C ALA A 106 1.30 11.41 2.39
N THR A 107 1.32 12.60 1.81
CA THR A 107 2.38 13.60 2.09
C THR A 107 2.36 14.06 3.54
N LEU A 108 1.18 14.28 4.11
CA LEU A 108 1.04 14.63 5.53
C LEU A 108 1.52 13.50 6.44
N ASN A 109 1.17 12.25 6.13
CA ASN A 109 1.64 11.08 6.87
C ASN A 109 3.16 10.94 6.75
N ALA A 110 3.70 11.06 5.55
CA ALA A 110 5.13 10.93 5.29
C ALA A 110 5.96 12.02 5.97
N ALA A 111 5.40 13.21 6.23
CA ALA A 111 6.08 14.26 6.98
C ALA A 111 6.59 13.77 8.35
N PHE A 112 5.90 12.81 8.95
CA PHE A 112 6.23 12.25 10.27
C PHE A 112 6.68 10.78 10.20
N PHE A 113 6.14 10.00 9.26
CA PHE A 113 6.33 8.56 9.12
C PHE A 113 6.59 8.17 7.66
N PRO A 114 7.76 8.46 7.12
CA PRO A 114 8.03 8.22 5.68
C PRO A 114 8.17 6.72 5.36
N ALA A 115 8.62 5.91 6.32
CA ALA A 115 8.80 4.48 6.11
C ALA A 115 7.45 3.74 6.15
N GLY A 116 7.25 2.81 5.21
CA GLY A 116 6.04 1.97 5.18
C GLY A 116 4.78 2.67 4.66
N ASP A 117 4.88 3.87 4.08
CA ASP A 117 3.72 4.61 3.59
C ASP A 117 3.04 3.91 2.40
N VAL A 118 1.87 3.34 2.67
CA VAL A 118 1.03 2.64 1.69
C VAL A 118 0.13 3.63 0.92
N LEU A 119 -0.17 4.79 1.50
CA LEU A 119 -1.10 5.76 0.92
C LEU A 119 -0.57 6.36 -0.38
N LEU A 120 0.73 6.66 -0.43
CA LEU A 120 1.39 7.13 -1.64
C LEU A 120 1.29 6.09 -2.76
N LEU A 121 1.61 4.83 -2.45
CA LEU A 121 1.51 3.73 -3.40
C LEU A 121 0.08 3.59 -3.93
N PHE A 122 -0.93 3.69 -3.08
CA PHE A 122 -2.34 3.62 -3.47
C PHE A 122 -2.77 4.80 -4.33
N ALA A 123 -2.27 6.00 -4.07
CA ALA A 123 -2.53 7.16 -4.91
C ALA A 123 -1.95 6.98 -6.32
N VAL A 124 -0.70 6.51 -6.42
CA VAL A 124 -0.01 6.27 -7.70
C VAL A 124 -0.68 5.14 -8.47
N VAL A 125 -0.94 3.99 -7.83
CA VAL A 125 -1.62 2.85 -8.48
C VAL A 125 -3.08 3.18 -8.80
N GLY A 126 -3.75 3.98 -7.99
CA GLY A 126 -5.08 4.49 -8.28
C GLY A 126 -5.14 5.30 -9.58
N LEU A 127 -4.08 6.01 -9.92
CA LEU A 127 -3.96 6.70 -11.21
C LEU A 127 -3.91 5.69 -12.38
N VAL A 128 -3.21 4.56 -12.21
CA VAL A 128 -3.21 3.48 -13.22
C VAL A 128 -4.63 2.93 -13.41
N LEU A 129 -5.36 2.68 -12.31
CA LEU A 129 -6.76 2.24 -12.38
C LEU A 129 -7.65 3.25 -13.13
N PHE A 130 -7.42 4.55 -12.91
CA PHE A 130 -8.11 5.60 -13.65
C PHE A 130 -7.83 5.54 -15.16
N LEU A 131 -6.61 5.27 -15.57
CA LEU A 131 -6.22 5.19 -16.98
C LEU A 131 -6.85 3.98 -17.68
N VAL A 132 -6.90 2.83 -17.01
CA VAL A 132 -7.45 1.59 -17.58
C VAL A 132 -8.99 1.46 -17.44
N ARG A 133 -9.67 2.40 -16.79
CA ARG A 133 -11.11 2.34 -16.48
C ARG A 133 -12.05 2.16 -17.69
N LYS A 134 -11.55 2.46 -18.89
CA LYS A 134 -12.32 2.31 -20.15
C LYS A 134 -11.99 1.01 -20.89
N TRP A 135 -11.10 0.20 -20.36
CA TRP A 135 -10.79 -1.09 -20.95
C TRP A 135 -11.94 -2.08 -20.74
N SER A 136 -11.98 -3.13 -21.56
CA SER A 136 -12.94 -4.21 -21.34
C SER A 136 -12.60 -5.00 -20.09
N ASP A 137 -13.61 -5.55 -19.39
CA ASP A 137 -13.43 -6.32 -18.15
C ASP A 137 -12.48 -7.50 -18.34
N LYS A 138 -12.55 -8.16 -19.50
CA LYS A 138 -11.61 -9.24 -19.87
C LYS A 138 -10.15 -8.75 -19.94
N ALA A 139 -9.90 -7.59 -20.57
CA ALA A 139 -8.55 -7.04 -20.67
C ALA A 139 -8.03 -6.63 -19.30
N ILE A 140 -8.87 -6.01 -18.47
CA ILE A 140 -8.54 -5.64 -17.09
C ILE A 140 -8.19 -6.89 -16.27
N LEU A 141 -9.01 -7.95 -16.34
CA LEU A 141 -8.79 -9.19 -15.60
C LEU A 141 -7.49 -9.89 -16.03
N ILE A 142 -7.26 -10.02 -17.33
CA ILE A 142 -6.03 -10.64 -17.84
C ILE A 142 -4.80 -9.86 -17.38
N THR A 143 -4.82 -8.53 -17.50
CA THR A 143 -3.72 -7.66 -17.06
C THR A 143 -3.50 -7.80 -15.55
N ALA A 144 -4.57 -7.82 -14.76
CA ALA A 144 -4.50 -7.99 -13.32
C ALA A 144 -3.88 -9.34 -12.92
N ILE A 145 -4.27 -10.43 -13.57
CA ILE A 145 -3.69 -11.77 -13.34
C ILE A 145 -2.20 -11.77 -13.67
N ILE A 146 -1.80 -11.19 -14.82
CA ILE A 146 -0.38 -11.09 -15.20
C ILE A 146 0.41 -10.33 -14.14
N LEU A 147 -0.10 -9.21 -13.64
CA LEU A 147 0.56 -8.41 -12.61
C LEU A 147 0.66 -9.16 -11.27
N LEU A 148 -0.37 -9.94 -10.91
CA LEU A 148 -0.39 -10.73 -9.66
C LEU A 148 0.56 -11.93 -9.71
N ILE A 149 0.85 -12.47 -10.89
CA ILE A 149 1.88 -13.51 -11.08
C ILE A 149 3.28 -12.94 -10.78
N GLN A 150 3.44 -11.60 -10.79
CA GLN A 150 4.72 -10.93 -10.54
C GLN A 150 5.86 -11.44 -11.47
N PRO A 151 5.75 -11.26 -12.78
CA PRO A 151 6.67 -11.83 -13.74
C PRO A 151 8.11 -11.32 -13.58
N ILE A 152 8.31 -10.11 -13.07
CA ILE A 152 9.62 -9.53 -12.79
C ILE A 152 10.31 -10.30 -11.66
N GLU A 153 9.58 -10.60 -10.59
CA GLU A 153 10.11 -11.37 -9.45
C GLU A 153 10.46 -12.80 -9.87
N TRP A 154 9.63 -13.43 -10.69
CA TRP A 154 9.93 -14.73 -11.26
C TRP A 154 11.15 -14.71 -12.17
N TYR A 155 11.28 -13.68 -12.99
CA TYR A 155 12.48 -13.50 -13.83
C TYR A 155 13.75 -13.44 -12.95
N HIS A 156 13.77 -12.62 -11.93
CA HIS A 156 14.92 -12.50 -11.03
C HIS A 156 15.18 -13.79 -10.27
N TYR A 157 14.15 -14.48 -9.82
CA TYR A 157 14.27 -15.78 -9.16
C TYR A 157 14.89 -16.83 -10.10
N ILE A 158 14.39 -16.97 -11.31
CA ILE A 158 14.93 -17.93 -12.29
C ILE A 158 16.38 -17.56 -12.64
N MET A 159 16.67 -16.29 -12.86
CA MET A 159 18.03 -15.83 -13.16
C MET A 159 19.00 -16.11 -12.00
N SER A 160 18.58 -16.00 -10.77
CA SER A 160 19.41 -16.34 -9.60
C SER A 160 19.72 -17.83 -9.51
N LEU A 161 18.82 -18.70 -9.98
CA LEU A 161 19.07 -20.14 -10.07
C LEU A 161 20.05 -20.50 -11.21
N LEU A 162 19.98 -19.79 -12.33
CA LEU A 162 20.82 -20.05 -13.51
C LEU A 162 22.19 -19.40 -13.40
N ASN A 163 22.27 -18.26 -12.73
CA ASN A 163 23.51 -17.50 -12.56
C ASN A 163 23.66 -17.04 -11.11
N PRO A 164 24.49 -17.72 -10.31
CA PRO A 164 24.69 -17.32 -8.90
C PRO A 164 25.26 -15.90 -8.70
N ALA A 165 25.83 -15.31 -9.77
CA ALA A 165 26.29 -13.91 -9.74
C ALA A 165 25.19 -12.90 -10.10
N HIS A 166 23.96 -13.36 -10.38
CA HIS A 166 22.85 -12.48 -10.67
C HIS A 166 22.44 -11.70 -9.40
N ALA A 167 22.69 -10.39 -9.41
CA ALA A 167 22.28 -9.50 -8.33
C ALA A 167 20.94 -8.85 -8.65
N LEU A 168 20.10 -8.67 -7.63
CA LEU A 168 18.91 -7.84 -7.75
C LEU A 168 19.29 -6.37 -7.98
N PRO A 169 18.52 -5.61 -8.77
CA PRO A 169 18.76 -4.18 -8.94
C PRO A 169 18.73 -3.46 -7.58
N ASP A 170 19.82 -2.82 -7.21
CA ASP A 170 19.83 -1.94 -6.05
C ASP A 170 19.19 -0.60 -6.45
N LEU A 171 18.05 -0.32 -5.85
CA LEU A 171 17.33 0.94 -6.04
C LEU A 171 17.83 2.05 -5.10
N GLY A 172 18.88 1.80 -4.32
CA GLY A 172 19.46 2.76 -3.38
C GLY A 172 18.57 3.11 -2.19
N VAL A 173 17.59 2.25 -1.87
CA VAL A 173 16.60 2.49 -0.81
C VAL A 173 17.27 2.65 0.55
N GLY A 174 18.26 1.79 0.86
CA GLY A 174 19.00 1.86 2.12
C GLY A 174 19.77 3.18 2.27
N ALA A 175 20.42 3.63 1.20
CA ALA A 175 21.13 4.92 1.19
C ALA A 175 20.17 6.10 1.42
N MET A 176 19.00 6.10 0.76
CA MET A 176 17.98 7.13 0.94
C MET A 176 17.45 7.19 2.37
N TYR A 177 17.15 6.04 3.00
CA TYR A 177 16.72 6.03 4.42
C TYR A 177 17.83 6.46 5.37
N SER A 178 19.09 6.10 5.08
CA SER A 178 20.23 6.59 5.87
C SER A 178 20.36 8.11 5.80
N GLU A 179 20.19 8.70 4.63
CA GLU A 179 20.20 10.14 4.45
C GLU A 179 19.02 10.82 5.15
N VAL A 180 17.81 10.24 5.10
CA VAL A 180 16.64 10.73 5.87
C VAL A 180 16.95 10.72 7.38
N ALA A 181 17.64 9.69 7.88
CA ALA A 181 18.04 9.62 9.28
C ALA A 181 18.99 10.75 9.69
N GLU A 182 19.85 11.24 8.78
CA GLU A 182 20.72 12.39 9.07
C GLU A 182 19.91 13.70 9.25
N TYR A 183 18.84 13.92 8.47
CA TYR A 183 17.93 15.04 8.71
C TYR A 183 17.27 14.97 10.09
N THR A 184 16.96 13.76 10.57
CA THR A 184 16.41 13.57 11.92
C THR A 184 17.44 13.94 13.01
N LYS A 185 18.70 13.59 12.81
CA LYS A 185 19.79 13.89 13.76
C LYS A 185 20.17 15.37 13.78
N ALA A 186 19.97 16.09 12.67
CA ALA A 186 20.31 17.50 12.55
C ALA A 186 19.52 18.42 13.50
N GLY A 187 18.41 17.93 14.08
CA GLY A 187 17.65 18.62 15.12
C GLY A 187 16.82 19.81 14.63
N ASN A 188 16.77 20.07 13.33
CA ASN A 188 15.92 21.10 12.73
C ASN A 188 14.61 20.49 12.25
N PHE A 189 13.49 20.92 12.83
CA PHE A 189 12.16 20.40 12.50
C PHE A 189 11.77 20.58 11.02
N LEU A 190 12.13 21.71 10.41
CA LEU A 190 11.79 21.95 9.01
C LEU A 190 12.59 21.04 8.07
N ASP A 191 13.88 20.84 8.35
CA ASP A 191 14.72 19.93 7.57
C ASP A 191 14.26 18.48 7.73
N PHE A 192 13.87 18.08 8.95
CA PHE A 192 13.25 16.77 9.20
C PHE A 192 12.00 16.56 8.34
N ILE A 193 11.05 17.49 8.36
CA ILE A 193 9.82 17.40 7.53
C ILE A 193 10.19 17.37 6.04
N TRP A 194 11.10 18.23 5.59
CA TRP A 194 11.51 18.30 4.19
C TRP A 194 12.18 17.00 3.72
N GLY A 195 13.11 16.46 4.49
CA GLY A 195 13.75 15.19 4.20
C GLY A 195 12.73 14.04 4.08
N ASN A 196 11.76 13.99 4.99
CA ASN A 196 10.72 12.97 4.99
C ASN A 196 9.79 13.06 3.77
N ILE A 197 9.26 14.26 3.45
CA ILE A 197 8.32 14.42 2.33
C ILE A 197 8.97 14.34 0.94
N THR A 198 10.28 14.51 0.85
CA THR A 198 11.02 14.41 -0.41
C THR A 198 11.70 13.04 -0.53
N LEU A 199 12.80 12.86 0.16
CA LEU A 199 13.63 11.67 0.06
C LEU A 199 12.97 10.45 0.71
N GLY A 200 12.28 10.64 1.84
CA GLY A 200 11.57 9.57 2.55
C GLY A 200 10.43 8.99 1.72
N GLN A 201 9.59 9.84 1.10
CA GLN A 201 8.54 9.36 0.20
C GLN A 201 9.11 8.65 -1.04
N LYS A 202 10.20 9.18 -1.61
CA LYS A 202 10.89 8.55 -2.72
C LYS A 202 11.42 7.17 -2.33
N ALA A 203 12.06 7.06 -1.17
CA ALA A 203 12.57 5.80 -0.64
C ALA A 203 11.45 4.77 -0.42
N SER A 204 10.30 5.19 0.14
CA SER A 204 9.13 4.34 0.34
C SER A 204 8.56 3.82 -0.98
N LEU A 205 8.44 4.66 -2.00
CA LEU A 205 7.97 4.24 -3.33
C LEU A 205 8.96 3.26 -4.01
N TYR A 206 10.27 3.53 -3.92
CA TYR A 206 11.30 2.66 -4.48
C TYR A 206 11.37 1.32 -3.74
N TRP A 207 11.19 1.34 -2.41
CA TRP A 207 11.03 0.11 -1.65
C TRP A 207 9.81 -0.70 -2.13
N ALA A 208 8.67 -0.05 -2.34
CA ALA A 208 7.47 -0.73 -2.83
C ALA A 208 7.66 -1.34 -4.22
N ILE A 209 8.46 -0.69 -5.10
CA ILE A 209 8.82 -1.24 -6.42
C ILE A 209 9.75 -2.44 -6.22
N GLY A 210 10.83 -2.31 -5.46
CA GLY A 210 11.81 -3.37 -5.23
C GLY A 210 11.26 -4.58 -4.48
N ALA A 211 10.24 -4.40 -3.64
CA ALA A 211 9.53 -5.47 -2.92
C ALA A 211 8.35 -6.08 -3.72
N GLY A 212 8.19 -5.77 -5.02
CA GLY A 212 7.08 -6.26 -5.85
C GLY A 212 5.70 -5.73 -5.47
N ARG A 213 5.61 -4.83 -4.47
CA ARG A 213 4.33 -4.29 -3.96
C ARG A 213 3.59 -3.45 -4.99
N PHE A 214 4.33 -2.77 -5.86
CA PHE A 214 3.73 -1.96 -6.91
C PHE A 214 2.90 -2.82 -7.88
N LEU A 215 3.48 -3.90 -8.41
CA LEU A 215 2.77 -4.83 -9.31
C LEU A 215 1.64 -5.56 -8.60
N GLN A 216 1.88 -5.99 -7.35
CA GLN A 216 0.85 -6.64 -6.53
C GLN A 216 -0.38 -5.73 -6.35
N THR A 217 -0.17 -4.47 -5.99
CA THR A 217 -1.28 -3.51 -5.80
C THR A 217 -1.97 -3.20 -7.10
N ALA A 218 -1.19 -2.99 -8.17
CA ALA A 218 -1.73 -2.72 -9.50
C ALA A 218 -2.56 -3.90 -10.05
N GLY A 219 -2.29 -5.13 -9.62
CA GLY A 219 -3.11 -6.30 -9.91
C GLY A 219 -4.33 -6.44 -8.99
N LEU A 220 -4.19 -6.18 -7.68
CA LEU A 220 -5.28 -6.31 -6.72
C LEU A 220 -6.43 -5.32 -6.95
N PHE A 221 -6.13 -4.08 -7.33
CA PHE A 221 -7.15 -3.07 -7.59
C PHE A 221 -8.11 -3.48 -8.71
N PRO A 222 -7.62 -3.87 -9.91
CA PRO A 222 -8.50 -4.23 -11.01
C PRO A 222 -9.22 -5.58 -10.83
N VAL A 223 -8.63 -6.56 -10.13
CA VAL A 223 -9.28 -7.87 -9.89
C VAL A 223 -10.62 -7.69 -9.19
N SER A 224 -10.68 -6.83 -8.19
CA SER A 224 -11.93 -6.57 -7.48
C SER A 224 -12.96 -5.80 -8.30
N TYR A 225 -12.54 -5.16 -9.41
CA TYR A 225 -13.42 -4.47 -10.35
C TYR A 225 -14.16 -5.42 -11.27
N THR A 226 -13.55 -6.54 -11.69
CA THR A 226 -14.06 -7.42 -12.75
C THR A 226 -14.96 -8.57 -12.26
N HIS A 227 -14.96 -8.88 -10.96
CA HIS A 227 -15.73 -10.02 -10.42
C HIS A 227 -17.19 -9.71 -10.05
N LEU A 228 -17.70 -8.52 -10.37
CA LEU A 228 -19.05 -8.07 -9.99
C LEU A 228 -19.96 -7.83 -11.20
N THR A 229 -19.50 -8.13 -12.38
CA THR A 229 -20.27 -8.18 -13.63
C THR A 229 -20.54 -9.62 -14.03
#